data_b12fa312d245303a4ac8dbe5f14fc04d
#
_entry.id   b12fa312d245303a4ac8dbe5f14fc04d
#
_cell.length_a   1.000
_cell.length_b   1.000
_cell.length_c   1.000
_cell.angle_alpha   90.00
_cell.angle_beta   90.00
_cell.angle_gamma   90.00
#
_symmetry.space_group_name_H-M   'P 1'
#
loop_
_entity.id
_entity.type
_entity.pdbx_description
1 polymer ?
#
loop_
_entity_poly.entity_id
_entity_poly.type
_entity_poly.pdbx_seq_one_letter_code
_entity_poly.pdbx_strand_id
1 'polypeptide(L)'
;MKKVIILSFLFISCYSVERDCIKFRTGSFEFTTLVNDSIVKSAFIRTDNYEIEQFKGVKDSSTIRWVNECEFILTKINPKTNQEKRPIRIKILRTYGNSYDFEYSQVNNPQKINRGTVNKISD
;
A
#
# COMPACT_ATOMS: atom_id res chain seq x y z
N MET A 1 39.39 -36.50 32.24
CA MET A 1 39.21 -35.48 31.19
C MET A 1 37.74 -35.10 31.13
N LYS A 2 37.43 -33.87 31.54
CA LYS A 2 36.06 -33.38 31.47
C LYS A 2 35.82 -32.77 30.07
N LYS A 3 34.92 -33.36 29.31
CA LYS A 3 34.50 -32.78 28.04
C LYS A 3 33.54 -31.62 28.29
N VAL A 4 33.98 -30.41 28.00
CA VAL A 4 33.11 -29.22 28.02
C VAL A 4 32.33 -29.20 26.72
N ILE A 5 31.04 -29.47 26.80
CA ILE A 5 30.09 -29.31 25.70
C ILE A 5 29.68 -27.83 25.69
N ILE A 6 30.25 -27.08 24.76
CA ILE A 6 29.80 -25.70 24.49
C ILE A 6 28.51 -25.80 23.68
N LEU A 7 27.39 -25.59 24.37
CA LEU A 7 26.09 -25.50 23.73
C LEU A 7 25.98 -24.11 23.10
N SER A 8 26.27 -24.03 21.81
CA SER A 8 26.10 -22.79 21.03
C SER A 8 24.59 -22.53 20.85
N PHE A 9 24.07 -21.59 21.61
CA PHE A 9 22.72 -21.07 21.40
C PHE A 9 22.71 -20.19 20.14
N LEU A 10 22.23 -20.75 19.03
CA LEU A 10 21.91 -19.99 17.85
C LEU A 10 20.67 -19.15 18.16
N PHE A 11 20.88 -17.87 18.49
CA PHE A 11 19.78 -16.90 18.53
C PHE A 11 19.29 -16.69 17.11
N ILE A 12 18.21 -17.38 16.75
CA ILE A 12 17.47 -17.07 15.52
C ILE A 12 16.71 -15.78 15.82
N SER A 13 17.31 -14.65 15.44
CA SER A 13 16.66 -13.35 15.46
C SER A 13 15.58 -13.38 14.39
N CYS A 14 14.33 -13.59 14.76
CA CYS A 14 13.19 -13.38 13.87
C CYS A 14 13.06 -11.87 13.61
N TYR A 15 13.52 -11.41 12.44
CA TYR A 15 13.29 -10.06 11.98
C TYR A 15 11.84 -9.93 11.49
N SER A 16 10.99 -9.25 12.28
CA SER A 16 9.63 -8.93 11.87
C SER A 16 9.58 -7.50 11.31
N VAL A 17 9.01 -7.35 10.12
CA VAL A 17 8.75 -6.03 9.55
C VAL A 17 7.55 -5.42 10.27
N GLU A 18 7.71 -4.20 10.79
CA GLU A 18 6.63 -3.47 11.43
C GLU A 18 5.56 -3.06 10.42
N ARG A 19 4.30 -3.36 10.73
CA ARG A 19 3.14 -2.96 9.95
C ARG A 19 2.01 -2.52 10.86
N ASP A 20 1.80 -1.21 10.95
CA ASP A 20 0.64 -0.60 11.61
C ASP A 20 -0.34 -0.13 10.53
N CYS A 21 -0.99 -1.07 9.86
CA CYS A 21 -1.84 -0.79 8.73
C CYS A 21 -3.16 -0.10 9.10
N ILE A 22 -3.66 -0.32 10.32
CA ILE A 22 -4.93 0.27 10.79
C ILE A 22 -4.84 1.80 10.79
N LYS A 23 -3.70 2.35 11.12
CA LYS A 23 -3.43 3.79 11.09
C LYS A 23 -3.70 4.42 9.72
N PHE A 24 -3.57 3.65 8.65
CA PHE A 24 -3.70 4.13 7.27
C PHE A 24 -5.05 3.77 6.62
N ARG A 25 -5.99 3.34 7.42
CA ARG A 25 -7.31 2.93 6.92
C ARG A 25 -8.14 4.10 6.41
N THR A 26 -8.03 5.23 7.08
CA THR A 26 -8.74 6.46 6.72
C THR A 26 -7.79 7.64 6.81
N GLY A 27 -8.10 8.73 6.12
CA GLY A 27 -7.36 9.97 6.18
C GLY A 27 -7.09 10.60 4.83
N SER A 28 -6.25 11.62 4.83
CA SER A 28 -5.75 12.29 3.63
C SER A 28 -4.31 11.88 3.37
N PHE A 29 -4.02 11.58 2.12
CA PHE A 29 -2.75 11.00 1.71
C PHE A 29 -2.19 11.70 0.48
N GLU A 30 -0.88 11.59 0.32
CA GLU A 30 -0.15 12.07 -0.85
C GLU A 30 0.75 10.95 -1.40
N PHE A 31 0.68 10.76 -2.69
CA PHE A 31 1.52 9.83 -3.43
C PHE A 31 2.36 10.58 -4.45
N THR A 32 3.65 10.28 -4.48
CA THR A 32 4.60 10.90 -5.40
C THR A 32 5.12 9.87 -6.39
N THR A 33 5.05 10.18 -7.67
CA THR A 33 5.58 9.33 -8.73
C THR A 33 6.45 10.14 -9.70
N LEU A 34 7.27 9.45 -10.50
CA LEU A 34 8.03 10.04 -11.58
C LEU A 34 7.32 9.77 -12.91
N VAL A 35 7.03 10.85 -13.66
CA VAL A 35 6.49 10.78 -15.00
C VAL A 35 7.38 11.59 -15.91
N ASN A 36 8.04 10.96 -16.89
CA ASN A 36 8.98 11.62 -17.81
C ASN A 36 10.05 12.47 -17.08
N ASP A 37 10.70 11.89 -16.08
CA ASP A 37 11.71 12.53 -15.21
C ASP A 37 11.20 13.73 -14.38
N SER A 38 9.90 13.99 -14.40
CA SER A 38 9.25 15.01 -13.55
C SER A 38 8.55 14.37 -12.37
N ILE A 39 8.68 14.98 -11.21
CA ILE A 39 7.98 14.56 -10.00
C ILE A 39 6.52 15.00 -10.11
N VAL A 40 5.60 14.03 -10.04
CA VAL A 40 4.16 14.27 -10.06
C VAL A 40 3.58 13.82 -8.73
N LYS A 41 2.80 14.69 -8.11
CA LYS A 41 2.11 14.41 -6.86
C LYS A 41 0.63 14.20 -7.13
N SER A 42 0.07 13.16 -6.56
CA SER A 42 -1.38 12.98 -6.47
C SER A 42 -1.80 12.94 -5.01
N ALA A 43 -2.99 13.42 -4.73
CA ALA A 43 -3.58 13.41 -3.40
C ALA A 43 -4.84 12.56 -3.43
N PHE A 44 -5.10 11.87 -2.35
CA PHE A 44 -6.33 11.11 -2.20
C PHE A 44 -6.84 11.13 -0.76
N ILE A 45 -8.14 10.99 -0.63
CA ILE A 45 -8.83 10.84 0.64
C ILE A 45 -9.39 9.45 0.71
N ARG A 46 -9.16 8.78 1.83
CA ARG A 46 -9.68 7.43 2.07
C ARG A 46 -10.65 7.46 3.24
N THR A 47 -11.83 6.93 3.00
CA THR A 47 -12.83 6.61 4.02
C THR A 47 -12.91 5.10 4.18
N ASP A 48 -13.77 4.59 5.04
CA ASP A 48 -13.93 3.15 5.23
C ASP A 48 -14.35 2.41 3.94
N ASN A 49 -15.08 3.08 3.05
CA ASN A 49 -15.70 2.45 1.89
C ASN A 49 -15.21 3.00 0.54
N TYR A 50 -14.56 4.15 0.54
CA TYR A 50 -14.20 4.84 -0.69
C TYR A 50 -12.79 5.42 -0.63
N GLU A 51 -12.18 5.51 -1.81
CA GLU A 51 -10.96 6.28 -2.03
C GLU A 51 -11.23 7.28 -3.16
N ILE A 52 -10.99 8.55 -2.90
CA ILE A 52 -11.20 9.64 -3.86
C ILE A 52 -9.85 10.24 -4.17
N GLU A 53 -9.38 10.03 -5.38
CA GLU A 53 -8.12 10.57 -5.89
C GLU A 53 -8.35 11.88 -6.61
N GLN A 54 -7.47 12.84 -6.40
CA GLN A 54 -7.44 14.09 -7.12
C GLN A 54 -6.09 14.25 -7.81
N PHE A 55 -6.13 14.29 -9.15
CA PHE A 55 -4.94 14.41 -9.97
C PHE A 55 -5.22 15.39 -11.11
N LYS A 56 -4.40 16.46 -11.21
CA LYS A 56 -4.53 17.51 -12.24
C LYS A 56 -5.96 18.06 -12.37
N GLY A 57 -6.63 18.29 -11.24
CA GLY A 57 -7.99 18.82 -11.21
C GLY A 57 -9.09 17.80 -11.53
N VAL A 58 -8.75 16.55 -11.80
CA VAL A 58 -9.71 15.46 -12.06
C VAL A 58 -9.87 14.63 -10.80
N LYS A 59 -11.13 14.40 -10.42
CA LYS A 59 -11.47 13.50 -9.31
C LYS A 59 -11.90 12.14 -9.82
N ASP A 60 -11.25 11.10 -9.30
CA ASP A 60 -11.60 9.71 -9.52
C ASP A 60 -11.97 9.04 -8.21
N SER A 61 -13.09 8.34 -8.21
CA SER A 61 -13.57 7.64 -7.03
C SER A 61 -13.55 6.13 -7.24
N SER A 62 -13.13 5.42 -6.22
CA SER A 62 -13.11 3.97 -6.18
C SER A 62 -13.76 3.46 -4.91
N THR A 63 -14.40 2.31 -4.99
CA THR A 63 -14.78 1.56 -3.79
C THR A 63 -13.55 0.88 -3.23
N ILE A 64 -13.48 0.76 -1.91
CA ILE A 64 -12.41 0.05 -1.21
C ILE A 64 -12.98 -1.14 -0.47
N ARG A 65 -12.34 -2.30 -0.60
CA ARG A 65 -12.68 -3.50 0.16
C ARG A 65 -11.42 -4.05 0.82
N TRP A 66 -11.38 -4.03 2.14
CA TRP A 66 -10.28 -4.57 2.93
C TRP A 66 -10.38 -6.10 2.97
N VAL A 67 -9.34 -6.77 2.49
CA VAL A 67 -9.20 -8.23 2.53
C VAL A 67 -8.68 -8.65 3.91
N ASN A 68 -7.74 -7.87 4.44
CA ASN A 68 -7.20 -7.97 5.79
C ASN A 68 -6.73 -6.59 6.24
N GLU A 69 -6.05 -6.47 7.37
CA GLU A 69 -5.61 -5.17 7.90
C GLU A 69 -4.63 -4.43 6.99
N CYS A 70 -3.86 -5.16 6.17
CA CYS A 70 -2.78 -4.60 5.34
C CYS A 70 -3.02 -4.73 3.84
N GLU A 71 -4.18 -5.20 3.43
CA GLU A 71 -4.45 -5.48 2.02
C GLU A 71 -5.89 -5.11 1.65
N PHE A 72 -6.04 -4.43 0.53
CA PHE A 72 -7.35 -4.00 0.04
C PHE A 72 -7.42 -4.00 -1.48
N ILE A 73 -8.66 -3.98 -1.97
CA ILE A 73 -8.98 -3.96 -3.39
C ILE A 73 -9.73 -2.67 -3.71
N LEU A 74 -9.23 -1.96 -4.72
CA LEU A 74 -9.86 -0.76 -5.28
C LEU A 74 -10.56 -1.12 -6.58
N THR A 75 -11.79 -0.64 -6.72
CA THR A 75 -12.57 -0.76 -7.95
C THR A 75 -13.12 0.61 -8.34
N LYS A 76 -12.78 1.10 -9.52
CA LYS A 76 -13.29 2.40 -10.00
C LYS A 76 -14.80 2.39 -10.13
N ILE A 77 -15.45 3.48 -9.68
CA ILE A 77 -16.89 3.60 -9.72
C ILE A 77 -17.39 3.91 -11.13
N ASN A 78 -16.71 4.80 -11.85
CA ASN A 78 -17.05 5.19 -13.22
C ASN A 78 -15.89 4.92 -14.18
N PRO A 79 -15.60 3.65 -14.48
CA PRO A 79 -14.49 3.31 -15.38
C PRO A 79 -14.80 3.78 -16.81
N LYS A 80 -13.82 4.41 -17.45
CA LYS A 80 -13.94 4.92 -18.82
C LYS A 80 -13.37 3.95 -19.87
N THR A 81 -12.49 3.05 -19.45
CA THR A 81 -11.83 2.06 -20.30
C THR A 81 -12.00 0.65 -19.73
N ASN A 82 -11.78 -0.36 -20.57
CA ASN A 82 -11.79 -1.75 -20.11
C ASN A 82 -10.68 -2.02 -19.08
N GLN A 83 -9.55 -1.35 -19.20
CA GLN A 83 -8.45 -1.46 -18.23
C GLN A 83 -8.86 -0.90 -16.87
N GLU A 84 -9.55 0.23 -16.85
CA GLU A 84 -10.02 0.85 -15.61
C GLU A 84 -11.11 0.04 -14.88
N LYS A 85 -11.81 -0.83 -15.60
CA LYS A 85 -12.80 -1.76 -15.01
C LYS A 85 -12.17 -2.85 -14.17
N ARG A 86 -10.86 -3.09 -14.32
CA ARG A 86 -10.16 -4.15 -13.62
C ARG A 86 -9.81 -3.71 -12.20
N PRO A 87 -10.22 -4.49 -11.18
CA PRO A 87 -9.87 -4.18 -9.80
C PRO A 87 -8.36 -4.20 -9.58
N ILE A 88 -7.89 -3.35 -8.68
CA ILE A 88 -6.49 -3.26 -8.29
C ILE A 88 -6.36 -3.72 -6.85
N ARG A 89 -5.45 -4.67 -6.64
CA ARG A 89 -5.07 -5.13 -5.31
C ARG A 89 -3.90 -4.29 -4.82
N ILE A 90 -4.00 -3.80 -3.58
CA ILE A 90 -2.94 -3.05 -2.91
C ILE A 90 -2.57 -3.77 -1.63
N LYS A 91 -1.28 -4.00 -1.43
CA LYS A 91 -0.74 -4.61 -0.23
C LYS A 91 0.27 -3.69 0.42
N ILE A 92 0.03 -3.33 1.68
CA ILE A 92 0.97 -2.56 2.48
C ILE A 92 2.09 -3.50 2.92
N LEU A 93 3.33 -3.17 2.55
CA LEU A 93 4.50 -4.00 2.82
C LEU A 93 5.16 -3.63 4.15
N ARG A 94 5.20 -2.33 4.45
CA ARG A 94 5.89 -1.78 5.61
C ARG A 94 5.32 -0.42 5.96
N THR A 95 5.17 -0.13 7.25
CA THR A 95 4.79 1.18 7.75
C THR A 95 5.92 1.79 8.57
N TYR A 96 6.07 3.10 8.48
CA TYR A 96 7.05 3.86 9.24
C TYR A 96 6.62 5.32 9.37
N GLY A 97 6.48 5.79 10.62
CA GLY A 97 5.94 7.14 10.86
C GLY A 97 4.56 7.33 10.24
N ASN A 98 4.42 8.34 9.41
CA ASN A 98 3.19 8.64 8.66
C ASN A 98 3.22 8.13 7.22
N SER A 99 4.09 7.16 6.92
CA SER A 99 4.29 6.65 5.58
C SER A 99 4.14 5.14 5.52
N TYR A 100 3.82 4.63 4.34
CA TYR A 100 3.88 3.20 4.06
C TYR A 100 4.37 2.93 2.66
N ASP A 101 5.11 1.84 2.53
CA ASP A 101 5.46 1.25 1.24
C ASP A 101 4.41 0.21 0.86
N PHE A 102 4.06 0.16 -0.40
CA PHE A 102 3.06 -0.76 -0.91
C PHE A 102 3.46 -1.36 -2.25
N GLU A 103 2.85 -2.48 -2.55
CA GLU A 103 2.82 -3.04 -3.90
C GLU A 103 1.39 -3.09 -4.42
N TYR A 104 1.24 -2.95 -5.73
CA TYR A 104 -0.05 -3.05 -6.36
C TYR A 104 0.02 -3.84 -7.67
N SER A 105 -1.07 -4.50 -7.98
CA SER A 105 -1.25 -5.27 -9.19
C SER A 105 -2.73 -5.34 -9.54
N GLN A 106 -3.03 -5.63 -10.81
CA GLN A 106 -4.39 -5.98 -11.16
C GLN A 106 -4.74 -7.35 -10.56
N VAL A 107 -5.95 -7.51 -10.05
CA VAL A 107 -6.41 -8.76 -9.45
C VAL A 107 -6.30 -9.93 -10.45
N ASN A 108 -6.59 -9.67 -11.75
CA ASN A 108 -6.50 -10.67 -12.81
C ASN A 108 -5.07 -10.87 -13.37
N ASN A 109 -4.10 -10.09 -12.91
CA ASN A 109 -2.70 -10.24 -13.30
C ASN A 109 -1.78 -10.00 -12.08
N PRO A 110 -1.81 -10.90 -11.08
CA PRO A 110 -1.10 -10.70 -9.81
C PRO A 110 0.42 -10.78 -9.93
N GLN A 111 0.95 -11.23 -11.06
CA GLN A 111 2.39 -11.37 -11.28
C GLN A 111 3.04 -10.04 -11.70
N LYS A 112 2.27 -9.13 -12.31
CA LYS A 112 2.77 -7.81 -12.69
C LYS A 112 2.62 -6.84 -11.54
N ILE A 113 3.66 -6.74 -10.72
CA ILE A 113 3.69 -5.95 -9.50
C ILE A 113 4.42 -4.63 -9.73
N ASN A 114 3.81 -3.55 -9.25
CA ASN A 114 4.43 -2.23 -9.13
C ASN A 114 4.49 -1.84 -7.66
N ARG A 115 5.40 -0.93 -7.30
CA ARG A 115 5.62 -0.49 -5.92
C ARG A 115 5.62 1.03 -5.82
N GLY A 116 5.28 1.51 -4.65
CA GLY A 116 5.29 2.94 -4.35
C GLY A 116 5.30 3.21 -2.87
N THR A 117 5.32 4.49 -2.54
CA THR A 117 5.31 5.01 -1.17
C THR A 117 4.23 6.07 -1.04
N VAL A 118 3.48 6.02 0.05
CA VAL A 118 2.42 6.97 0.37
C VAL A 118 2.72 7.62 1.71
N ASN A 119 2.44 8.92 1.80
CA ASN A 119 2.51 9.68 3.03
C ASN A 119 1.11 10.09 3.48
N LYS A 120 0.80 9.85 4.74
CA LYS A 120 -0.43 10.34 5.36
C LYS A 120 -0.22 11.79 5.80
N ILE A 121 -1.10 12.67 5.36
CA ILE A 121 -1.02 14.11 5.63
C ILE A 121 -1.85 14.50 6.85
N SER A 122 -3.04 13.91 6.97
CA SER A 122 -3.94 14.17 8.08
C SER A 122 -4.96 13.05 8.26
N ASP A 123 -5.55 12.99 9.42
CA ASP A 123 -6.66 12.09 9.72
C ASP A 123 -7.97 12.49 9.03
#